data_54be335933ca1970170cce44b28386a5
#
_entry.id   54be335933ca1970170cce44b28386a5
#
_cell.length_a   1.000
_cell.length_b   1.000
_cell.length_c   1.000
_cell.angle_alpha   90.00
_cell.angle_beta   90.00
_cell.angle_gamma   90.00
#
_symmetry.space_group_name_H-M   'P 1'
#
loop_
_entity.id
_entity.type
_entity.pdbx_description
1 polymer ?
#
loop_
_entity_poly.entity_id
_entity_poly.type
_entity_poly.pdbx_seq_one_letter_code
_entity_poly.pdbx_strand_id
1 'polypeptide(L)'
;MKKTTFILAALLSAACISAQETLTLEQCREMALKYNKEMAAAARQTESARYTAKSYKGNFFPNFSLSGTGIYSTSDGSLGIAGGNLPTFLPDATGQFLPNKGFAYFPGIDLNYKIGMVYMGGIQVEQPLYMGGKIRAAYKMSLLGKEMAQLSETLTASEVIVKTEQAYAQVIKAKEMKKVADKYSAVLTELMKNVESAHKHGLKPQNDVLKVQVKLNESELNIRKADNALRLATMNLCHYIGKPLTADIRTADTFPEVAQDIRLQTADISARPEYAILNQQVAIAKQQVKLNRSELLPKIGVKGSYDYIHGLEISDQDLFDGGSFSVLLNVSVPLFHFGANSNKVRAAKAKLE
;
A
#
# COMPACT_ATOMS: atom_id res chain seq x y z
N MET A 1 0.04 61.41 -1.01
CA MET A 1 -0.61 60.09 -1.15
C MET A 1 0.28 58.88 -0.84
N LYS A 2 1.62 58.96 -0.71
CA LYS A 2 2.52 57.82 -0.40
C LYS A 2 2.72 57.53 1.11
N LYS A 3 2.33 58.45 2.00
CA LYS A 3 2.47 58.28 3.46
C LYS A 3 1.25 57.62 4.14
N THR A 4 0.07 57.69 3.53
CA THR A 4 -1.17 57.09 4.06
C THR A 4 -1.30 55.58 3.73
N THR A 5 -0.70 55.14 2.63
CA THR A 5 -0.64 53.70 2.26
C THR A 5 0.31 52.91 3.14
N PHE A 6 1.36 53.52 3.69
CA PHE A 6 2.31 52.82 4.57
C PHE A 6 1.74 52.59 5.99
N ILE A 7 0.89 53.50 6.47
CA ILE A 7 0.22 53.35 7.79
C ILE A 7 -0.88 52.31 7.74
N LEU A 8 -1.58 52.16 6.60
CA LEU A 8 -2.62 51.15 6.42
C LEU A 8 -2.01 49.71 6.30
N ALA A 9 -0.83 49.58 5.68
CA ALA A 9 -0.11 48.31 5.59
C ALA A 9 0.51 47.87 6.95
N ALA A 10 0.93 48.83 7.79
CA ALA A 10 1.44 48.54 9.14
C ALA A 10 0.33 48.16 10.13
N LEU A 11 -0.92 48.59 9.93
CA LEU A 11 -2.07 48.18 10.73
C LEU A 11 -2.62 46.82 10.36
N LEU A 12 -2.42 46.34 9.12
CA LEU A 12 -2.80 44.96 8.72
C LEU A 12 -1.80 43.87 9.18
N SER A 13 -0.55 44.24 9.49
CA SER A 13 0.46 43.29 9.97
C SER A 13 0.40 43.06 11.50
N ALA A 14 -0.36 43.85 12.25
CA ALA A 14 -0.50 43.71 13.70
C ALA A 14 -1.63 42.77 14.13
N ALA A 15 -2.37 42.15 13.20
CA ALA A 15 -3.51 41.27 13.51
C ALA A 15 -3.15 39.77 13.61
N CYS A 16 -1.87 39.41 13.57
CA CYS A 16 -1.42 38.08 13.99
C CYS A 16 -1.21 38.01 15.51
N ILE A 17 -2.18 38.51 16.29
CA ILE A 17 -2.30 38.09 17.69
C ILE A 17 -2.69 36.62 17.62
N SER A 18 -1.78 35.72 18.01
CA SER A 18 -2.09 34.32 18.29
C SER A 18 -3.18 34.33 19.37
N ALA A 19 -4.44 34.43 18.96
CA ALA A 19 -5.54 34.15 19.84
C ALA A 19 -5.34 32.71 20.32
N GLN A 20 -5.02 32.52 21.58
CA GLN A 20 -4.93 31.22 22.23
C GLN A 20 -6.26 30.51 22.04
N GLU A 21 -6.30 29.61 21.07
CA GLU A 21 -7.52 28.94 20.62
C GLU A 21 -7.95 27.93 21.69
N THR A 22 -9.07 28.20 22.34
CA THR A 22 -9.66 27.23 23.28
C THR A 22 -10.41 26.18 22.49
N LEU A 23 -9.91 24.95 22.50
CA LEU A 23 -10.47 23.84 21.75
C LEU A 23 -11.49 23.06 22.59
N THR A 24 -12.65 22.80 22.01
CA THR A 24 -13.63 21.88 22.57
C THR A 24 -13.31 20.43 22.16
N LEU A 25 -13.87 19.44 22.86
CA LEU A 25 -13.71 18.03 22.51
C LEU A 25 -14.19 17.76 21.08
N GLU A 26 -15.32 18.35 20.66
CA GLU A 26 -15.88 18.14 19.32
C GLU A 26 -14.95 18.71 18.23
N GLN A 27 -14.41 19.91 18.42
CA GLN A 27 -13.41 20.47 17.52
C GLN A 27 -12.15 19.59 17.43
N CYS A 28 -11.71 19.01 18.56
CA CYS A 28 -10.57 18.09 18.55
C CYS A 28 -10.88 16.81 17.75
N ARG A 29 -12.11 16.25 17.84
CA ARG A 29 -12.54 15.10 17.04
C ARG A 29 -12.54 15.41 15.55
N GLU A 30 -13.14 16.54 15.15
CA GLU A 30 -13.16 16.97 13.75
C GLU A 30 -11.75 17.20 13.18
N MET A 31 -10.89 17.86 13.95
CA MET A 31 -9.50 18.09 13.56
C MET A 31 -8.73 16.76 13.45
N ALA A 32 -8.93 15.83 14.38
CA ALA A 32 -8.30 14.51 14.34
C ALA A 32 -8.72 13.74 13.08
N LEU A 33 -10.02 13.66 12.77
CA LEU A 33 -10.50 13.01 11.55
C LEU A 33 -9.92 13.64 10.27
N LYS A 34 -9.70 14.95 10.26
CA LYS A 34 -9.22 15.68 9.08
C LYS A 34 -7.70 15.69 8.92
N TYR A 35 -6.95 15.79 10.01
CA TYR A 35 -5.51 16.07 9.97
C TYR A 35 -4.64 14.98 10.59
N ASN A 36 -5.23 13.96 11.21
CA ASN A 36 -4.47 12.86 11.79
C ASN A 36 -3.76 12.04 10.71
N LYS A 37 -2.51 11.68 10.97
CA LYS A 37 -1.68 10.92 10.02
C LYS A 37 -2.15 9.47 9.84
N GLU A 38 -2.72 8.85 10.89
CA GLU A 38 -3.29 7.51 10.81
C GLU A 38 -4.50 7.50 9.87
N MET A 39 -5.37 8.53 9.95
CA MET A 39 -6.49 8.70 9.02
C MET A 39 -6.02 8.91 7.58
N ALA A 40 -5.02 9.77 7.38
CA ALA A 40 -4.45 9.98 6.05
C ALA A 40 -3.86 8.69 5.47
N ALA A 41 -3.18 7.88 6.29
CA ALA A 41 -2.63 6.59 5.88
C ALA A 41 -3.75 5.59 5.50
N ALA A 42 -4.83 5.50 6.31
CA ALA A 42 -5.98 4.64 6.03
C ALA A 42 -6.68 5.03 4.72
N ALA A 43 -6.90 6.33 4.47
CA ALA A 43 -7.47 6.83 3.22
C ALA A 43 -6.59 6.48 2.00
N ARG A 44 -5.25 6.60 2.12
CA ARG A 44 -4.33 6.18 1.06
C ARG A 44 -4.34 4.68 0.83
N GLN A 45 -4.52 3.88 1.87
CA GLN A 45 -4.66 2.43 1.75
C GLN A 45 -5.95 2.06 1.00
N THR A 46 -7.06 2.73 1.27
CA THR A 46 -8.32 2.59 0.53
C THR A 46 -8.17 3.00 -0.93
N GLU A 47 -7.48 4.09 -1.20
CA GLU A 47 -7.16 4.54 -2.56
C GLU A 47 -6.31 3.51 -3.30
N SER A 48 -5.27 2.96 -2.67
CA SER A 48 -4.43 1.90 -3.22
C SER A 48 -5.24 0.65 -3.57
N ALA A 49 -6.11 0.20 -2.65
CA ALA A 49 -6.98 -0.95 -2.89
C ALA A 49 -7.95 -0.70 -4.07
N ARG A 50 -8.45 0.54 -4.23
CA ARG A 50 -9.27 0.94 -5.38
C ARG A 50 -8.51 0.82 -6.70
N TYR A 51 -7.25 1.29 -6.77
CA TYR A 51 -6.44 1.16 -7.97
C TYR A 51 -6.03 -0.28 -8.23
N THR A 52 -5.77 -1.07 -7.20
CA THR A 52 -5.53 -2.51 -7.31
C THR A 52 -6.73 -3.21 -7.96
N ALA A 53 -7.96 -2.91 -7.52
CA ALA A 53 -9.16 -3.47 -8.15
C ALA A 53 -9.31 -3.04 -9.62
N LYS A 54 -8.97 -1.79 -9.97
CA LYS A 54 -8.96 -1.32 -11.37
C LYS A 54 -7.89 -2.06 -12.19
N SER A 55 -6.71 -2.30 -11.64
CA SER A 55 -5.64 -3.06 -12.30
C SER A 55 -6.10 -4.49 -12.62
N TYR A 56 -6.70 -5.20 -11.66
CA TYR A 56 -7.24 -6.54 -11.92
C TYR A 56 -8.35 -6.57 -12.96
N LYS A 57 -9.15 -5.49 -13.08
CA LYS A 57 -10.12 -5.35 -14.16
C LYS A 57 -9.44 -5.28 -15.52
N GLY A 58 -8.26 -4.68 -15.62
CA GLY A 58 -7.46 -4.60 -16.84
C GLY A 58 -7.16 -5.97 -17.45
N ASN A 59 -7.01 -7.01 -16.63
CA ASN A 59 -6.69 -8.37 -17.10
C ASN A 59 -7.81 -9.04 -17.93
N PHE A 60 -8.98 -8.42 -18.05
CA PHE A 60 -10.04 -8.87 -18.99
C PHE A 60 -9.84 -8.36 -20.40
N PHE A 61 -9.00 -7.36 -20.60
CA PHE A 61 -8.76 -6.71 -21.89
C PHE A 61 -7.47 -7.18 -22.53
N PRO A 62 -7.31 -6.97 -23.86
CA PRO A 62 -6.06 -7.28 -24.55
C PRO A 62 -4.87 -6.51 -23.96
N ASN A 63 -3.74 -7.19 -23.86
CA ASN A 63 -2.47 -6.57 -23.53
C ASN A 63 -1.70 -6.26 -24.80
N PHE A 64 -1.29 -5.01 -24.99
CA PHE A 64 -0.46 -4.56 -26.10
C PHE A 64 0.96 -4.38 -25.60
N SER A 65 1.93 -4.95 -26.29
CA SER A 65 3.35 -4.79 -25.99
C SER A 65 4.16 -4.58 -27.25
N LEU A 66 5.19 -3.75 -27.13
CA LEU A 66 6.23 -3.54 -28.14
C LEU A 66 7.51 -4.16 -27.60
N SER A 67 8.17 -4.98 -28.40
CA SER A 67 9.45 -5.59 -28.06
C SER A 67 10.48 -5.30 -29.15
N GLY A 68 11.74 -5.15 -28.74
CA GLY A 68 12.88 -5.02 -29.65
C GLY A 68 14.06 -5.78 -29.08
N THR A 69 14.74 -6.55 -29.92
CA THR A 69 15.96 -7.30 -29.55
C THR A 69 17.01 -7.09 -30.63
N GLY A 70 18.20 -6.69 -30.23
CA GLY A 70 19.40 -6.67 -31.06
C GLY A 70 20.33 -7.81 -30.63
N ILE A 71 20.75 -8.63 -31.57
CA ILE A 71 21.70 -9.72 -31.33
C ILE A 71 22.93 -9.44 -32.20
N TYR A 72 24.12 -9.37 -31.57
CA TYR A 72 25.37 -9.39 -32.26
C TYR A 72 26.04 -10.75 -32.07
N SER A 73 26.37 -11.43 -33.17
CA SER A 73 27.05 -12.71 -33.14
C SER A 73 28.19 -12.71 -34.20
N THR A 74 29.29 -13.29 -33.84
CA THR A 74 30.41 -13.59 -34.77
C THR A 74 30.31 -15.01 -35.32
N SER A 75 29.14 -15.63 -35.17
CA SER A 75 28.92 -17.02 -35.61
C SER A 75 28.79 -17.04 -37.13
N ASP A 76 29.68 -17.74 -37.76
CA ASP A 76 29.66 -18.07 -39.18
C ASP A 76 29.85 -19.59 -39.34
N GLY A 77 29.37 -20.11 -40.45
CA GLY A 77 29.51 -21.53 -40.75
C GLY A 77 29.00 -21.87 -42.15
N SER A 78 29.21 -23.10 -42.55
CA SER A 78 28.73 -23.61 -43.79
C SER A 78 27.87 -24.85 -43.60
N LEU A 79 26.72 -24.90 -44.25
CA LEU A 79 25.90 -26.08 -44.39
C LEU A 79 26.11 -26.67 -45.79
N GLY A 80 27.00 -27.67 -45.90
CA GLY A 80 27.32 -28.29 -47.16
C GLY A 80 26.45 -29.52 -47.45
N ILE A 81 25.82 -29.52 -48.60
CA ILE A 81 25.25 -30.74 -49.19
C ILE A 81 26.30 -31.31 -50.13
N ALA A 82 26.88 -32.44 -49.77
CA ALA A 82 27.94 -33.06 -50.59
C ALA A 82 27.46 -33.37 -52.01
N GLY A 83 28.27 -32.94 -52.95
CA GLY A 83 28.03 -33.30 -54.35
C GLY A 83 28.19 -34.81 -54.57
N GLY A 84 27.50 -35.33 -55.52
CA GLY A 84 27.58 -36.77 -55.84
C GLY A 84 26.86 -37.11 -57.15
N ASN A 85 27.06 -38.33 -57.59
CA ASN A 85 26.41 -38.86 -58.75
C ASN A 85 25.02 -39.37 -58.36
N LEU A 86 23.97 -38.73 -58.90
CA LEU A 86 22.58 -39.15 -58.71
C LEU A 86 22.15 -40.04 -59.88
N PRO A 87 21.49 -41.18 -59.60
CA PRO A 87 20.99 -42.04 -60.68
C PRO A 87 19.96 -41.25 -61.52
N THR A 88 20.11 -41.36 -62.83
CA THR A 88 19.12 -40.73 -63.75
C THR A 88 17.96 -41.72 -64.02
N PHE A 89 16.76 -41.16 -64.07
CA PHE A 89 15.54 -41.87 -64.43
C PHE A 89 15.05 -41.31 -65.76
N LEU A 90 14.72 -42.17 -66.72
CA LEU A 90 14.09 -41.82 -67.97
C LEU A 90 12.68 -42.40 -68.08
N PRO A 91 11.70 -41.64 -68.55
CA PRO A 91 10.39 -42.18 -68.79
C PRO A 91 10.41 -43.17 -69.96
N ASP A 92 9.74 -44.30 -69.79
CA ASP A 92 9.49 -45.25 -70.87
C ASP A 92 8.33 -44.78 -71.76
N ALA A 93 8.00 -45.58 -72.75
CA ALA A 93 6.91 -45.29 -73.66
C ALA A 93 5.51 -45.17 -73.02
N THR A 94 5.41 -45.62 -71.73
CA THR A 94 4.17 -45.56 -70.95
C THR A 94 4.19 -44.42 -69.93
N GLY A 95 5.29 -43.63 -69.83
CA GLY A 95 5.44 -42.52 -68.92
C GLY A 95 5.96 -42.99 -67.51
N GLN A 96 6.35 -44.24 -67.34
CA GLN A 96 6.94 -44.74 -66.11
C GLN A 96 8.43 -44.39 -66.03
N PHE A 97 8.89 -43.79 -64.94
CA PHE A 97 10.32 -43.47 -64.75
C PHE A 97 11.09 -44.70 -64.38
N LEU A 98 11.93 -45.21 -65.29
CA LEU A 98 12.80 -46.38 -65.08
C LEU A 98 14.24 -45.89 -64.76
N PRO A 99 15.00 -46.59 -63.84
CA PRO A 99 16.38 -46.26 -63.60
C PRO A 99 17.20 -46.45 -64.87
N ASN A 100 17.90 -45.42 -65.31
CA ASN A 100 18.86 -45.49 -66.43
C ASN A 100 20.26 -45.81 -65.85
N LYS A 101 21.16 -46.40 -66.65
CA LYS A 101 22.56 -46.66 -66.27
C LYS A 101 23.41 -45.40 -66.24
N GLY A 102 22.79 -44.23 -66.53
CA GLY A 102 23.47 -42.93 -66.43
C GLY A 102 23.38 -42.32 -65.04
N PHE A 103 24.39 -41.56 -64.71
CA PHE A 103 24.42 -40.73 -63.50
C PHE A 103 24.51 -39.27 -63.91
N ALA A 104 23.69 -38.42 -63.28
CA ALA A 104 23.84 -36.98 -63.35
C ALA A 104 24.68 -36.52 -62.15
N TYR A 105 25.70 -35.76 -62.42
CA TYR A 105 26.50 -35.17 -61.34
C TYR A 105 25.72 -34.04 -60.69
N PHE A 106 25.45 -34.19 -59.38
CA PHE A 106 24.91 -33.12 -58.58
C PHE A 106 26.11 -32.35 -57.99
N PRO A 107 26.34 -31.08 -58.38
CA PRO A 107 27.37 -30.28 -57.70
C PRO A 107 26.93 -30.06 -56.29
N GLY A 108 27.82 -30.26 -55.36
CA GLY A 108 27.53 -29.92 -53.96
C GLY A 108 27.09 -28.48 -53.81
N ILE A 109 26.24 -28.22 -52.86
CA ILE A 109 25.74 -26.88 -52.52
C ILE A 109 26.30 -26.54 -51.17
N ASP A 110 27.13 -25.49 -51.09
CA ASP A 110 27.63 -24.93 -49.85
C ASP A 110 26.84 -23.67 -49.55
N LEU A 111 26.02 -23.72 -48.47
CA LEU A 111 25.27 -22.58 -47.96
C LEU A 111 26.05 -21.99 -46.81
N ASN A 112 26.75 -20.91 -47.06
CA ASN A 112 27.45 -20.19 -45.98
C ASN A 112 26.43 -19.30 -45.24
N TYR A 113 26.39 -19.39 -43.92
CA TYR A 113 25.60 -18.47 -43.09
C TYR A 113 26.52 -17.59 -42.26
N LYS A 114 26.13 -16.34 -42.11
CA LYS A 114 26.80 -15.38 -41.23
C LYS A 114 25.74 -14.67 -40.39
N ILE A 115 25.92 -14.76 -39.12
CA ILE A 115 25.07 -14.03 -38.17
C ILE A 115 25.91 -12.84 -37.67
N GLY A 116 25.64 -11.67 -38.20
CA GLY A 116 26.29 -10.43 -37.78
C GLY A 116 25.41 -9.72 -36.70
N MET A 117 24.89 -8.58 -37.08
CA MET A 117 23.96 -7.83 -36.26
C MET A 117 22.53 -8.10 -36.74
N VAL A 118 21.75 -8.80 -35.93
CA VAL A 118 20.33 -9.10 -36.20
C VAL A 118 19.44 -8.23 -35.32
N TYR A 119 18.53 -7.50 -35.94
CA TYR A 119 17.52 -6.72 -35.27
C TYR A 119 16.18 -7.37 -35.44
N MET A 120 15.48 -7.58 -34.31
CA MET A 120 14.11 -8.06 -34.30
C MET A 120 13.26 -7.07 -33.50
N GLY A 121 12.16 -6.65 -34.06
CA GLY A 121 11.23 -5.76 -33.37
C GLY A 121 9.80 -6.10 -33.75
N GLY A 122 8.87 -5.97 -32.80
CA GLY A 122 7.48 -6.31 -33.09
C GLY A 122 6.48 -5.78 -32.10
N ILE A 123 5.26 -5.65 -32.56
CA ILE A 123 4.09 -5.34 -31.76
C ILE A 123 3.31 -6.63 -31.55
N GLN A 124 2.97 -6.92 -30.30
CA GLN A 124 2.14 -8.08 -29.99
C GLN A 124 0.91 -7.69 -29.16
N VAL A 125 -0.18 -8.38 -29.43
CA VAL A 125 -1.47 -8.26 -28.72
C VAL A 125 -1.81 -9.62 -28.18
N GLU A 126 -2.00 -9.72 -26.86
CA GLU A 126 -2.38 -10.96 -26.19
C GLU A 126 -3.72 -10.81 -25.49
N GLN A 127 -4.68 -11.67 -25.81
CA GLN A 127 -6.00 -11.70 -25.21
C GLN A 127 -6.28 -13.06 -24.57
N PRO A 128 -6.41 -13.14 -23.24
CA PRO A 128 -6.92 -14.34 -22.59
C PRO A 128 -8.41 -14.48 -22.87
N LEU A 129 -8.82 -15.58 -23.51
CA LEU A 129 -10.23 -15.89 -23.77
C LEU A 129 -10.86 -16.66 -22.61
N TYR A 130 -10.14 -17.67 -22.12
CA TYR A 130 -10.56 -18.49 -20.98
C TYR A 130 -9.36 -18.91 -20.14
N MET A 131 -9.40 -18.63 -18.84
CA MET A 131 -8.34 -18.93 -17.89
C MET A 131 -8.84 -19.75 -16.70
N GLY A 132 -9.79 -20.67 -16.94
CA GLY A 132 -10.38 -21.47 -15.87
C GLY A 132 -11.12 -20.68 -14.79
N GLY A 133 -11.48 -19.42 -15.05
CA GLY A 133 -12.08 -18.51 -14.07
C GLY A 133 -11.07 -17.74 -13.21
N LYS A 134 -9.76 -17.90 -13.43
CA LYS A 134 -8.68 -17.25 -12.66
C LYS A 134 -8.85 -15.71 -12.61
N ILE A 135 -9.00 -15.06 -13.77
CA ILE A 135 -9.13 -13.60 -13.86
C ILE A 135 -10.37 -13.12 -13.09
N ARG A 136 -11.51 -13.82 -13.24
CA ARG A 136 -12.74 -13.48 -12.52
C ARG A 136 -12.61 -13.63 -11.01
N ALA A 137 -11.97 -14.71 -10.54
CA ALA A 137 -11.73 -14.93 -9.11
C ALA A 137 -10.80 -13.87 -8.53
N ALA A 138 -9.68 -13.56 -9.19
CA ALA A 138 -8.73 -12.55 -8.79
C ALA A 138 -9.38 -11.14 -8.75
N TYR A 139 -10.18 -10.79 -9.76
CA TYR A 139 -10.91 -9.51 -9.77
C TYR A 139 -11.93 -9.43 -8.63
N LYS A 140 -12.68 -10.50 -8.35
CA LYS A 140 -13.60 -10.54 -7.20
C LYS A 140 -12.87 -10.39 -5.88
N MET A 141 -11.71 -11.04 -5.71
CA MET A 141 -10.86 -10.88 -4.52
C MET A 141 -10.41 -9.42 -4.34
N SER A 142 -10.03 -8.76 -5.42
CA SER A 142 -9.59 -7.35 -5.36
C SER A 142 -10.74 -6.39 -5.01
N LEU A 143 -11.97 -6.66 -5.45
CA LEU A 143 -13.16 -5.91 -5.05
C LEU A 143 -13.46 -6.08 -3.56
N LEU A 144 -13.44 -7.32 -3.06
CA LEU A 144 -13.60 -7.61 -1.63
C LEU A 144 -12.49 -6.97 -0.79
N GLY A 145 -11.25 -6.98 -1.29
CA GLY A 145 -10.13 -6.30 -0.66
C GLY A 145 -10.32 -4.77 -0.59
N LYS A 146 -10.92 -4.16 -1.63
CA LYS A 146 -11.29 -2.74 -1.61
C LYS A 146 -12.34 -2.45 -0.53
N GLU A 147 -13.40 -3.28 -0.44
CA GLU A 147 -14.44 -3.14 0.58
C GLU A 147 -13.87 -3.31 1.98
N MET A 148 -12.97 -4.27 2.18
CA MET A 148 -12.26 -4.47 3.44
C MET A 148 -11.41 -3.27 3.82
N ALA A 149 -10.71 -2.62 2.88
CA ALA A 149 -9.95 -1.41 3.13
C ALA A 149 -10.84 -0.24 3.55
N GLN A 150 -12.04 -0.09 2.96
CA GLN A 150 -13.03 0.93 3.36
C GLN A 150 -13.55 0.69 4.79
N LEU A 151 -13.85 -0.56 5.15
CA LEU A 151 -14.25 -0.91 6.51
C LEU A 151 -13.13 -0.65 7.52
N SER A 152 -11.88 -0.95 7.15
CA SER A 152 -10.71 -0.66 7.97
C SER A 152 -10.49 0.84 8.18
N GLU A 153 -10.76 1.67 7.17
CA GLU A 153 -10.73 3.13 7.28
C GLU A 153 -11.76 3.63 8.29
N THR A 154 -12.99 3.07 8.26
CA THR A 154 -14.04 3.37 9.25
C THR A 154 -13.62 2.97 10.66
N LEU A 155 -12.99 1.81 10.81
CA LEU A 155 -12.47 1.34 12.10
C LEU A 155 -11.38 2.27 12.63
N THR A 156 -10.42 2.65 11.77
CA THR A 156 -9.36 3.62 12.09
C THR A 156 -9.95 4.97 12.54
N ALA A 157 -11.03 5.44 11.90
CA ALA A 157 -11.71 6.66 12.30
C ALA A 157 -12.26 6.56 13.74
N SER A 158 -12.89 5.44 14.08
CA SER A 158 -13.39 5.19 15.44
C SER A 158 -12.24 5.14 16.46
N GLU A 159 -11.14 4.46 16.13
CA GLU A 159 -9.96 4.39 17.01
C GLU A 159 -9.31 5.76 17.23
N VAL A 160 -9.19 6.57 16.18
CA VAL A 160 -8.63 7.94 16.25
C VAL A 160 -9.51 8.83 17.13
N ILE A 161 -10.84 8.72 17.02
CA ILE A 161 -11.76 9.46 17.91
C ILE A 161 -11.50 9.07 19.37
N VAL A 162 -11.50 7.78 19.70
CA VAL A 162 -11.27 7.30 21.08
C VAL A 162 -9.91 7.76 21.61
N LYS A 163 -8.84 7.63 20.83
CA LYS A 163 -7.49 8.09 21.22
C LYS A 163 -7.45 9.62 21.46
N THR A 164 -8.18 10.38 20.63
CA THR A 164 -8.28 11.85 20.77
C THR A 164 -9.02 12.23 22.03
N GLU A 165 -10.13 11.55 22.35
CA GLU A 165 -10.88 11.76 23.59
C GLU A 165 -10.05 11.44 24.82
N GLN A 166 -9.33 10.34 24.79
CA GLN A 166 -8.39 9.97 25.86
C GLN A 166 -7.29 11.01 26.03
N ALA A 167 -6.71 11.51 24.94
CA ALA A 167 -5.68 12.54 25.00
C ALA A 167 -6.24 13.86 25.55
N TYR A 168 -7.45 14.25 25.14
CA TYR A 168 -8.14 15.43 25.66
C TYR A 168 -8.42 15.32 27.17
N ALA A 169 -8.94 14.19 27.62
CA ALA A 169 -9.17 13.91 29.04
C ALA A 169 -7.88 13.95 29.87
N GLN A 170 -6.76 13.46 29.30
CA GLN A 170 -5.45 13.52 29.91
C GLN A 170 -4.97 14.96 30.13
N VAL A 171 -5.20 15.88 29.17
CA VAL A 171 -4.87 17.31 29.34
C VAL A 171 -5.65 17.92 30.49
N ILE A 172 -6.98 17.70 30.53
CA ILE A 172 -7.81 18.21 31.65
C ILE A 172 -7.34 17.66 32.98
N LYS A 173 -7.09 16.34 33.07
CA LYS A 173 -6.56 15.70 34.28
C LYS A 173 -5.24 16.32 34.73
N ALA A 174 -4.29 16.51 33.82
CA ALA A 174 -2.98 17.08 34.13
C ALA A 174 -3.12 18.55 34.61
N LYS A 175 -4.03 19.32 34.00
CA LYS A 175 -4.34 20.70 34.40
C LYS A 175 -4.91 20.78 35.82
N GLU A 176 -5.85 19.88 36.17
CA GLU A 176 -6.40 19.84 37.54
C GLU A 176 -5.34 19.36 38.53
N MET A 177 -4.48 18.38 38.21
CA MET A 177 -3.37 17.97 39.05
C MET A 177 -2.39 19.11 39.30
N LYS A 178 -2.08 19.94 38.30
CA LYS A 178 -1.26 21.14 38.48
C LYS A 178 -1.91 22.12 39.45
N LYS A 179 -3.20 22.43 39.30
CA LYS A 179 -3.93 23.31 40.24
C LYS A 179 -3.87 22.80 41.67
N VAL A 180 -3.95 21.49 41.88
CA VAL A 180 -3.80 20.87 43.22
C VAL A 180 -2.37 21.05 43.75
N ALA A 181 -1.35 20.81 42.94
CA ALA A 181 0.05 20.99 43.31
C ALA A 181 0.36 22.44 43.68
N ASP A 182 -0.12 23.41 42.90
CA ASP A 182 0.05 24.85 43.15
C ASP A 182 -0.61 25.26 44.46
N LYS A 183 -1.86 24.83 44.74
CA LYS A 183 -2.58 25.12 45.98
C LYS A 183 -1.88 24.48 47.17
N TYR A 184 -1.41 23.25 47.05
CA TYR A 184 -0.67 22.57 48.14
C TYR A 184 0.64 23.31 48.50
N SER A 185 1.38 23.75 47.50
CA SER A 185 2.61 24.56 47.71
C SER A 185 2.28 25.90 48.35
N ALA A 186 1.19 26.58 48.00
CA ALA A 186 0.77 27.81 48.63
C ALA A 186 0.47 27.61 50.14
N VAL A 187 -0.21 26.52 50.51
CA VAL A 187 -0.47 26.18 51.91
C VAL A 187 0.84 25.92 52.68
N LEU A 188 1.77 25.18 52.07
CA LEU A 188 3.09 24.93 52.74
C LEU A 188 3.93 26.19 52.85
N THR A 189 3.84 27.11 51.90
CA THR A 189 4.52 28.42 51.99
C THR A 189 4.00 29.26 53.16
N GLU A 190 2.67 29.28 53.34
CA GLU A 190 2.08 29.96 54.51
C GLU A 190 2.42 29.27 55.82
N LEU A 191 2.43 27.93 55.88
CA LEU A 191 2.84 27.15 57.00
C LEU A 191 4.32 27.43 57.39
N MET A 192 5.19 27.55 56.39
CA MET A 192 6.61 27.88 56.61
C MET A 192 6.78 29.23 57.29
N LYS A 193 6.10 30.29 56.83
CA LYS A 193 6.10 31.60 57.49
C LYS A 193 5.70 31.51 58.98
N ASN A 194 4.62 30.76 59.26
CA ASN A 194 4.08 30.62 60.59
C ASN A 194 5.08 29.86 61.52
N VAL A 195 5.69 28.79 61.02
CA VAL A 195 6.66 27.99 61.81
C VAL A 195 7.97 28.76 62.04
N GLU A 196 8.47 29.49 61.01
CA GLU A 196 9.63 30.37 61.15
C GLU A 196 9.39 31.50 62.16
N SER A 197 8.21 32.14 62.13
CA SER A 197 7.83 33.13 63.12
C SER A 197 7.77 32.56 64.52
N ALA A 198 7.14 31.39 64.71
CA ALA A 198 7.07 30.70 66.00
C ALA A 198 8.46 30.30 66.52
N HIS A 199 9.37 29.90 65.64
CA HIS A 199 10.76 29.59 65.99
C HIS A 199 11.52 30.83 66.45
N LYS A 200 11.40 31.95 65.74
CA LYS A 200 12.01 33.24 66.11
C LYS A 200 11.56 33.70 67.49
N HIS A 201 10.36 33.37 67.96
CA HIS A 201 9.84 33.67 69.29
C HIS A 201 10.07 32.56 70.29
N GLY A 202 10.91 31.55 69.98
CA GLY A 202 11.27 30.47 70.93
C GLY A 202 10.14 29.42 71.11
N LEU A 203 9.04 29.46 70.41
CA LEU A 203 7.86 28.59 70.54
C LEU A 203 7.99 27.25 69.79
N LYS A 204 8.92 27.12 68.85
CA LYS A 204 9.14 25.93 68.02
C LYS A 204 10.65 25.62 67.93
N PRO A 205 11.07 24.35 67.96
CA PRO A 205 12.43 23.96 67.66
C PRO A 205 12.82 24.08 66.22
N GLN A 206 14.12 24.26 65.94
CA GLN A 206 14.68 24.34 64.58
C GLN A 206 14.30 23.12 63.70
N ASN A 207 14.18 21.96 64.33
CA ASN A 207 13.80 20.73 63.61
C ASN A 207 12.41 20.82 62.91
N ASP A 208 11.46 21.54 63.52
CA ASP A 208 10.14 21.73 62.92
C ASP A 208 10.22 22.66 61.67
N VAL A 209 11.07 23.67 61.67
CA VAL A 209 11.36 24.49 60.52
C VAL A 209 11.90 23.64 59.34
N LEU A 210 12.92 22.80 59.66
CA LEU A 210 13.55 21.93 58.68
C LEU A 210 12.57 20.91 58.10
N LYS A 211 11.66 20.35 58.89
CA LYS A 211 10.60 19.44 58.39
C LYS A 211 9.68 20.12 57.40
N VAL A 212 9.27 21.35 57.66
CA VAL A 212 8.41 22.09 56.72
C VAL A 212 9.18 22.47 55.47
N GLN A 213 10.47 22.85 55.62
CA GLN A 213 11.33 23.12 54.45
C GLN A 213 11.45 21.92 53.52
N VAL A 214 11.63 20.72 54.04
CA VAL A 214 11.67 19.49 53.26
C VAL A 214 10.35 19.30 52.51
N LYS A 215 9.19 19.52 53.16
CA LYS A 215 7.87 19.42 52.54
C LYS A 215 7.64 20.46 51.44
N LEU A 216 8.14 21.68 51.65
CA LEU A 216 8.08 22.73 50.64
C LEU A 216 8.90 22.35 49.40
N ASN A 217 10.14 21.85 49.57
CA ASN A 217 10.97 21.39 48.46
C ASN A 217 10.33 20.21 47.70
N GLU A 218 9.70 19.27 48.41
CA GLU A 218 8.93 18.17 47.83
C GLU A 218 7.74 18.74 46.98
N SER A 219 7.06 19.77 47.47
CA SER A 219 5.95 20.40 46.76
C SER A 219 6.39 21.10 45.46
N GLU A 220 7.54 21.79 45.48
CA GLU A 220 8.14 22.39 44.30
C GLU A 220 8.49 21.35 43.25
N LEU A 221 9.04 20.21 43.68
CA LEU A 221 9.31 19.09 42.77
C LEU A 221 8.00 18.56 42.14
N ASN A 222 6.91 18.46 42.92
CA ASN A 222 5.61 18.02 42.46
C ASN A 222 4.99 19.00 41.46
N ILE A 223 5.17 20.34 41.63
CA ILE A 223 4.77 21.35 40.63
C ILE A 223 5.51 21.12 39.35
N ARG A 224 6.84 20.96 39.35
CA ARG A 224 7.64 20.70 38.13
C ARG A 224 7.20 19.41 37.43
N LYS A 225 6.87 18.35 38.18
CA LYS A 225 6.32 17.09 37.62
C LYS A 225 4.97 17.31 37.00
N ALA A 226 4.08 18.09 37.62
CA ALA A 226 2.76 18.41 37.09
C ALA A 226 2.84 19.27 35.81
N ASP A 227 3.74 20.26 35.76
CA ASP A 227 4.00 21.06 34.55
C ASP A 227 4.49 20.21 33.40
N ASN A 228 5.43 19.31 33.64
CA ASN A 228 5.93 18.40 32.63
C ASN A 228 4.82 17.44 32.14
N ALA A 229 3.98 16.93 33.06
CA ALA A 229 2.86 16.06 32.71
C ALA A 229 1.83 16.79 31.84
N LEU A 230 1.51 18.05 32.18
CA LEU A 230 0.61 18.90 31.39
C LEU A 230 1.18 19.15 29.99
N ARG A 231 2.46 19.50 29.90
CA ARG A 231 3.14 19.73 28.62
C ARG A 231 3.12 18.47 27.75
N LEU A 232 3.43 17.30 28.29
CA LEU A 232 3.41 16.03 27.56
C LEU A 232 2.00 15.66 27.11
N ALA A 233 0.99 15.84 27.96
CA ALA A 233 -0.41 15.59 27.63
C ALA A 233 -0.87 16.51 26.45
N THR A 234 -0.49 17.80 26.51
CA THR A 234 -0.79 18.76 25.43
C THR A 234 -0.10 18.38 24.13
N MET A 235 1.17 17.98 24.15
CA MET A 235 1.90 17.49 22.99
C MET A 235 1.23 16.24 22.38
N ASN A 236 0.77 15.33 23.24
CA ASN A 236 0.05 14.13 22.79
C ASN A 236 -1.29 14.49 22.11
N LEU A 237 -2.04 15.43 22.67
CA LEU A 237 -3.26 15.91 22.03
C LEU A 237 -2.95 16.58 20.67
N CYS A 238 -1.93 17.43 20.59
CA CYS A 238 -1.47 18.04 19.34
C CYS A 238 -1.14 17.00 18.27
N HIS A 239 -0.50 15.89 18.68
CA HIS A 239 -0.20 14.78 17.78
C HIS A 239 -1.46 14.20 17.14
N TYR A 240 -2.51 13.92 17.93
CA TYR A 240 -3.74 13.34 17.40
C TYR A 240 -4.55 14.31 16.54
N ILE A 241 -4.59 15.60 16.91
CA ILE A 241 -5.34 16.62 16.14
C ILE A 241 -4.53 17.19 14.95
N GLY A 242 -3.30 16.70 14.72
CA GLY A 242 -2.47 17.09 13.58
C GLY A 242 -1.86 18.49 13.68
N LYS A 243 -1.78 19.08 14.88
CA LYS A 243 -1.07 20.35 15.13
C LYS A 243 0.42 20.12 15.44
N PRO A 244 1.29 21.10 15.26
CA PRO A 244 2.68 21.04 15.71
C PRO A 244 2.76 20.72 17.20
N LEU A 245 3.70 19.88 17.62
CA LEU A 245 3.86 19.46 19.02
C LEU A 245 4.17 20.64 19.97
N THR A 246 4.67 21.73 19.44
CA THR A 246 4.98 22.97 20.16
C THR A 246 3.83 23.98 20.19
N ALA A 247 2.66 23.64 19.61
CA ALA A 247 1.52 24.53 19.60
C ALA A 247 0.99 24.76 21.01
N ASP A 248 0.77 26.02 21.36
CA ASP A 248 0.12 26.39 22.63
C ASP A 248 -1.40 26.34 22.45
N ILE A 249 -2.00 25.25 22.90
CA ILE A 249 -3.45 25.02 22.84
C ILE A 249 -4.02 25.01 24.27
N ARG A 250 -5.24 25.52 24.40
CA ARG A 250 -6.04 25.40 25.62
C ARG A 250 -7.24 24.51 25.35
N THR A 251 -7.56 23.66 26.32
CA THR A 251 -8.79 22.88 26.29
C THR A 251 -9.90 23.60 27.07
N ALA A 252 -11.13 23.52 26.60
CA ALA A 252 -12.28 23.88 27.40
C ALA A 252 -12.35 22.93 28.61
N ASP A 253 -12.53 23.52 29.82
CA ASP A 253 -12.44 22.76 31.09
C ASP A 253 -13.69 21.92 31.39
N THR A 254 -14.55 21.72 30.43
CA THR A 254 -15.79 20.97 30.60
C THR A 254 -15.64 19.57 30.01
N PHE A 255 -15.82 18.55 30.87
CA PHE A 255 -16.13 17.21 30.38
C PHE A 255 -17.57 17.22 29.87
N PRO A 256 -17.87 16.59 28.73
CA PRO A 256 -19.24 16.35 28.35
C PRO A 256 -19.91 15.53 29.46
N GLU A 257 -21.12 15.93 29.88
CA GLU A 257 -21.90 15.13 30.79
C GLU A 257 -22.11 13.72 30.19
N VAL A 258 -21.70 12.72 30.98
CA VAL A 258 -21.97 11.34 30.62
C VAL A 258 -23.48 11.16 30.69
N ALA A 259 -24.12 10.89 29.56
CA ALA A 259 -25.53 10.58 29.55
C ALA A 259 -25.77 9.41 30.52
N GLN A 260 -26.54 9.66 31.60
CA GLN A 260 -26.80 8.67 32.66
C GLN A 260 -27.57 7.44 32.15
N ASP A 261 -28.12 7.49 30.94
CA ASP A 261 -28.92 6.43 30.35
C ASP A 261 -28.20 5.72 29.20
N ILE A 262 -26.99 5.22 29.49
CA ILE A 262 -26.35 4.25 28.60
C ILE A 262 -27.11 2.94 28.76
N ARG A 263 -28.27 2.80 28.11
CA ARG A 263 -28.86 1.49 27.87
C ARG A 263 -27.85 0.74 27.01
N LEU A 264 -27.22 -0.26 27.60
CA LEU A 264 -26.54 -1.31 26.86
C LEU A 264 -27.60 -1.99 25.98
N GLN A 265 -27.93 -1.35 24.85
CA GLN A 265 -28.62 -2.05 23.79
C GLN A 265 -27.70 -3.24 23.47
N THR A 266 -28.29 -4.44 23.45
CA THR A 266 -27.59 -5.63 22.92
C THR A 266 -27.16 -5.27 21.51
N ALA A 267 -25.94 -4.75 21.40
CA ALA A 267 -25.42 -4.25 20.13
C ALA A 267 -25.37 -5.46 19.19
N ASP A 268 -26.09 -5.37 18.10
CA ASP A 268 -26.01 -6.37 17.05
C ASP A 268 -24.55 -6.42 16.58
N ILE A 269 -23.86 -7.51 16.89
CA ILE A 269 -22.46 -7.73 16.53
C ILE A 269 -22.28 -7.60 15.01
N SER A 270 -23.34 -7.93 14.23
CA SER A 270 -23.30 -7.83 12.77
C SER A 270 -23.13 -6.39 12.24
N ALA A 271 -23.47 -5.39 13.04
CA ALA A 271 -23.31 -3.98 12.70
C ALA A 271 -21.87 -3.46 12.88
N ARG A 272 -20.99 -4.25 13.52
CA ARG A 272 -19.60 -3.85 13.77
C ARG A 272 -18.73 -3.98 12.52
N PRO A 273 -17.88 -2.98 12.22
CA PRO A 273 -16.96 -3.04 11.09
C PRO A 273 -16.04 -4.26 11.13
N GLU A 274 -15.59 -4.69 12.32
CA GLU A 274 -14.72 -5.86 12.51
C GLU A 274 -15.40 -7.14 12.04
N TYR A 275 -16.69 -7.32 12.35
CA TYR A 275 -17.47 -8.46 11.88
C TYR A 275 -17.62 -8.44 10.36
N ALA A 276 -17.87 -7.27 9.78
CA ALA A 276 -17.93 -7.11 8.32
C ALA A 276 -16.57 -7.43 7.67
N ILE A 277 -15.44 -7.02 8.26
CA ILE A 277 -14.08 -7.34 7.78
C ILE A 277 -13.86 -8.86 7.78
N LEU A 278 -14.23 -9.57 8.84
CA LEU A 278 -14.13 -11.02 8.92
C LEU A 278 -14.96 -11.72 7.84
N ASN A 279 -16.18 -11.25 7.59
CA ASN A 279 -17.01 -11.77 6.51
C ASN A 279 -16.37 -11.57 5.13
N GLN A 280 -15.74 -10.41 4.89
CA GLN A 280 -15.00 -10.18 3.65
C GLN A 280 -13.78 -11.10 3.53
N GLN A 281 -13.08 -11.40 4.64
CA GLN A 281 -11.97 -12.35 4.64
C GLN A 281 -12.44 -13.76 4.26
N VAL A 282 -13.58 -14.22 4.79
CA VAL A 282 -14.20 -15.49 4.41
C VAL A 282 -14.57 -15.49 2.92
N ALA A 283 -15.15 -14.38 2.42
CA ALA A 283 -15.49 -14.25 1.01
C ALA A 283 -14.24 -14.27 0.10
N ILE A 284 -13.13 -13.65 0.52
CA ILE A 284 -11.83 -13.70 -0.17
C ILE A 284 -11.31 -15.14 -0.17
N ALA A 285 -11.34 -15.84 0.96
CA ALA A 285 -10.91 -17.25 1.03
C ALA A 285 -11.72 -18.16 0.09
N LYS A 286 -13.04 -17.94 -0.03
CA LYS A 286 -13.89 -18.62 -1.03
C LYS A 286 -13.44 -18.37 -2.48
N GLN A 287 -13.05 -17.14 -2.81
CA GLN A 287 -12.51 -16.84 -4.14
C GLN A 287 -11.11 -17.42 -4.35
N GLN A 288 -10.27 -17.50 -3.28
CA GLN A 288 -8.96 -18.15 -3.34
C GLN A 288 -9.07 -19.64 -3.68
N VAL A 289 -10.07 -20.34 -3.13
CA VAL A 289 -10.36 -21.73 -3.54
C VAL A 289 -10.68 -21.81 -5.03
N LYS A 290 -11.49 -20.88 -5.57
CA LYS A 290 -11.81 -20.85 -7.01
C LYS A 290 -10.59 -20.52 -7.85
N LEU A 291 -9.74 -19.61 -7.41
CA LEU A 291 -8.49 -19.24 -8.08
C LEU A 291 -7.55 -20.44 -8.16
N ASN A 292 -7.35 -21.17 -7.06
CA ASN A 292 -6.51 -22.38 -7.08
C ASN A 292 -7.12 -23.49 -7.94
N ARG A 293 -8.46 -23.63 -7.95
CA ARG A 293 -9.17 -24.59 -8.81
C ARG A 293 -9.01 -24.26 -10.29
N SER A 294 -8.84 -23.01 -10.65
CA SER A 294 -8.64 -22.59 -12.04
C SER A 294 -7.35 -23.16 -12.65
N GLU A 295 -6.37 -23.54 -11.82
CA GLU A 295 -5.12 -24.16 -12.28
C GLU A 295 -5.30 -25.61 -12.75
N LEU A 296 -6.44 -26.23 -12.46
CA LEU A 296 -6.85 -27.55 -12.94
C LEU A 296 -7.65 -27.50 -14.25
N LEU A 297 -8.02 -26.31 -14.71
CA LEU A 297 -8.90 -26.08 -15.86
C LEU A 297 -8.09 -25.65 -17.09
N PRO A 298 -8.62 -25.88 -18.32
CA PRO A 298 -7.99 -25.41 -19.54
C PRO A 298 -7.75 -23.91 -19.53
N LYS A 299 -6.72 -23.46 -20.26
CA LYS A 299 -6.40 -22.05 -20.52
C LYS A 299 -6.38 -21.85 -22.02
N ILE A 300 -7.10 -20.83 -22.48
CA ILE A 300 -7.24 -20.49 -23.90
C ILE A 300 -6.91 -19.02 -24.05
N GLY A 301 -5.99 -18.71 -24.94
CA GLY A 301 -5.60 -17.34 -25.28
C GLY A 301 -5.32 -17.20 -26.77
N VAL A 302 -5.51 -15.99 -27.27
CA VAL A 302 -5.12 -15.60 -28.63
C VAL A 302 -4.01 -14.60 -28.53
N LYS A 303 -2.97 -14.79 -29.34
CA LYS A 303 -1.86 -13.87 -29.53
C LYS A 303 -1.79 -13.49 -31.00
N GLY A 304 -1.83 -12.19 -31.30
CA GLY A 304 -1.49 -11.64 -32.59
C GLY A 304 -0.17 -10.91 -32.50
N SER A 305 0.71 -11.09 -33.50
CA SER A 305 1.93 -10.29 -33.57
C SER A 305 2.24 -9.85 -34.99
N TYR A 306 2.90 -8.69 -35.09
CA TYR A 306 3.59 -8.24 -36.27
C TYR A 306 5.04 -8.05 -35.91
N ASP A 307 5.90 -8.91 -36.43
CA ASP A 307 7.30 -8.96 -36.15
C ASP A 307 8.11 -8.60 -37.40
N TYR A 308 9.13 -7.74 -37.25
CA TYR A 308 10.09 -7.37 -38.28
C TYR A 308 11.47 -7.90 -37.89
N ILE A 309 12.14 -8.56 -38.84
CA ILE A 309 13.47 -9.13 -38.66
C ILE A 309 14.37 -8.60 -39.74
N HIS A 310 15.59 -8.18 -39.41
CA HIS A 310 16.61 -7.70 -40.35
C HIS A 310 18.00 -8.19 -39.92
N GLY A 311 18.87 -8.50 -40.91
CA GLY A 311 20.27 -8.80 -40.70
C GLY A 311 20.62 -10.30 -40.55
N LEU A 312 19.73 -11.21 -40.98
CA LEU A 312 20.04 -12.63 -41.08
C LEU A 312 20.43 -12.95 -42.54
N GLU A 313 21.69 -13.19 -42.80
CA GLU A 313 22.26 -13.42 -44.13
C GLU A 313 22.62 -14.90 -44.34
N ILE A 314 22.25 -15.46 -45.53
CA ILE A 314 22.73 -16.75 -46.02
C ILE A 314 23.27 -16.58 -47.44
N SER A 315 24.53 -16.97 -47.70
CA SER A 315 25.20 -16.86 -48.97
C SER A 315 25.17 -15.43 -49.54
N ASP A 316 25.47 -14.44 -48.70
CA ASP A 316 25.43 -13.01 -49.01
C ASP A 316 24.06 -12.47 -49.47
N GLN A 317 22.99 -13.19 -49.15
CA GLN A 317 21.62 -12.75 -49.34
C GLN A 317 20.87 -12.69 -48.06
N ASP A 318 20.11 -11.62 -47.87
CA ASP A 318 19.22 -11.50 -46.71
C ASP A 318 18.14 -12.61 -46.74
N LEU A 319 18.23 -13.51 -45.77
CA LEU A 319 17.26 -14.60 -45.63
C LEU A 319 15.91 -14.09 -45.15
N PHE A 320 15.96 -13.12 -44.24
CA PHE A 320 14.78 -12.45 -43.71
C PHE A 320 15.05 -10.95 -43.59
N ASP A 321 14.49 -10.17 -44.47
CA ASP A 321 14.37 -8.72 -44.37
C ASP A 321 12.90 -8.35 -44.63
N GLY A 322 12.14 -8.30 -43.57
CA GLY A 322 10.74 -7.95 -43.68
C GLY A 322 9.89 -8.22 -42.43
N GLY A 323 8.65 -7.76 -42.57
CA GLY A 323 7.64 -7.93 -41.52
C GLY A 323 6.75 -9.15 -41.81
N SER A 324 6.41 -9.85 -40.74
CA SER A 324 5.47 -10.95 -40.78
C SER A 324 4.33 -10.75 -39.77
N PHE A 325 3.13 -11.06 -40.16
CA PHE A 325 1.95 -11.06 -39.26
C PHE A 325 1.60 -12.49 -38.91
N SER A 326 1.40 -12.73 -37.62
CA SER A 326 1.00 -14.04 -37.11
C SER A 326 -0.17 -13.94 -36.12
N VAL A 327 -1.02 -14.95 -36.12
CA VAL A 327 -2.08 -15.15 -35.13
C VAL A 327 -1.96 -16.56 -34.59
N LEU A 328 -1.81 -16.66 -33.29
CA LEU A 328 -1.65 -17.92 -32.56
C LEU A 328 -2.81 -18.12 -31.60
N LEU A 329 -3.51 -19.22 -31.72
CA LEU A 329 -4.44 -19.71 -30.69
C LEU A 329 -3.68 -20.69 -29.78
N ASN A 330 -3.52 -20.33 -28.51
CA ASN A 330 -2.89 -21.17 -27.51
C ASN A 330 -3.96 -21.84 -26.64
N VAL A 331 -3.95 -23.19 -26.61
CA VAL A 331 -4.81 -23.99 -25.76
C VAL A 331 -3.90 -24.86 -24.88
N SER A 332 -3.94 -24.62 -23.58
CA SER A 332 -3.14 -25.38 -22.59
C SER A 332 -4.09 -26.12 -21.64
N VAL A 333 -3.99 -27.43 -21.59
CA VAL A 333 -4.78 -28.29 -20.71
C VAL A 333 -3.83 -29.01 -19.75
N PRO A 334 -3.86 -28.69 -18.44
CA PRO A 334 -3.02 -29.38 -17.47
C PRO A 334 -3.54 -30.81 -17.27
N LEU A 335 -2.75 -31.82 -17.65
CA LEU A 335 -3.15 -33.23 -17.50
C LEU A 335 -2.74 -33.80 -16.13
N PHE A 336 -1.48 -33.68 -15.77
CA PHE A 336 -0.99 -34.26 -14.52
C PHE A 336 0.18 -33.46 -13.92
N HIS A 337 0.12 -33.22 -12.60
CA HIS A 337 1.13 -32.45 -11.85
C HIS A 337 1.43 -33.11 -10.49
N PHE A 338 1.45 -34.42 -10.42
CA PHE A 338 1.76 -35.21 -9.21
C PHE A 338 1.04 -34.70 -7.94
N GLY A 339 -0.22 -34.31 -8.07
CA GLY A 339 -1.03 -33.80 -6.95
C GLY A 339 -0.80 -32.36 -6.51
N ALA A 340 0.18 -31.64 -7.09
CA ALA A 340 0.52 -30.28 -6.65
C ALA A 340 -0.69 -29.31 -6.68
N ASN A 341 -1.41 -29.25 -7.79
CA ASN A 341 -2.56 -28.35 -7.94
C ASN A 341 -3.77 -28.79 -7.10
N SER A 342 -4.02 -30.10 -6.96
CA SER A 342 -5.09 -30.62 -6.10
C SER A 342 -4.82 -30.33 -4.62
N ASN A 343 -3.57 -30.44 -4.17
CA ASN A 343 -3.17 -30.12 -2.80
C ASN A 343 -3.26 -28.62 -2.51
N LYS A 344 -2.98 -27.73 -3.48
CA LYS A 344 -3.24 -26.27 -3.35
C LYS A 344 -4.73 -25.99 -3.11
N VAL A 345 -5.62 -26.69 -3.80
CA VAL A 345 -7.07 -26.56 -3.59
C VAL A 345 -7.47 -27.09 -2.20
N ARG A 346 -6.93 -28.23 -1.75
CA ARG A 346 -7.18 -28.77 -0.40
C ARG A 346 -6.69 -27.82 0.69
N ALA A 347 -5.49 -27.27 0.55
CA ALA A 347 -4.94 -26.29 1.48
C ALA A 347 -5.81 -24.99 1.54
N ALA A 348 -6.29 -24.50 0.39
CA ALA A 348 -7.18 -23.34 0.37
C ALA A 348 -8.56 -23.62 0.99
N LYS A 349 -9.08 -24.85 0.87
CA LYS A 349 -10.32 -25.26 1.55
C LYS A 349 -10.14 -25.33 3.06
N ALA A 350 -9.05 -25.92 3.54
CA ALA A 350 -8.74 -25.98 4.97
C ALA A 350 -8.53 -24.58 5.61
N LYS A 351 -8.10 -23.58 4.81
CA LYS A 351 -8.03 -22.18 5.28
C LYS A 351 -9.39 -21.50 5.32
N LEU A 352 -10.37 -22.00 4.56
CA LEU A 352 -11.72 -21.45 4.54
C LEU A 352 -12.56 -21.96 5.72
N GLU A 353 -12.33 -23.20 6.16
CA GLU A 353 -12.94 -23.83 7.34
C GLU A 353 -12.38 -23.26 8.64
#